data_85755feafaf05d0e375b18df70dc4822
#
_entry.id   85755feafaf05d0e375b18df70dc4822
#
_cell.length_a   1.000
_cell.length_b   1.000
_cell.length_c   1.000
_cell.angle_alpha   90.00
_cell.angle_beta   90.00
_cell.angle_gamma   90.00
#
_symmetry.space_group_name_H-M   'P 1'
#
loop_
_entity.id
_entity.type
_entity.pdbx_description
1 polymer ?
#
loop_
_entity_poly.entity_id
_entity_poly.type
_entity_poly.pdbx_seq_one_letter_code
_entity_poly.pdbx_strand_id
1 'polypeptide(L)'
;MRPIRRQYEDFMQHVNTHGVAKTDRTGTGTKSIFGHQMRFNLNEGFPLVTTKKVHLRSIIQELLWFLTGSSNNNWLKERNVTIWDEWAREDGDLGPVYGVQWRSWPTPDGGHIDQIQQVIDTLKSNPDSRRIIVSAWNVAELDKMALMPCHAFFQFYVAPAQHPGEKAKLSCQLYQRSADIFLGVPFNIASYALLTHMVAQQCDLDVGDFIWTGGDCHIYSNHHEQVALQLSREPFAYPTLQIKRKPNSIFDYQFEDFEVLDYQCHGAIKAPVAV
;
A
#
# COMPACT_ATOMS: atom_id res chain seq x y z
N MET A 1 -24.60 -8.54 -7.83
CA MET A 1 -23.91 -7.31 -8.29
C MET A 1 -23.06 -6.83 -7.13
N ARG A 2 -21.76 -6.53 -7.35
CA ARG A 2 -20.89 -6.03 -6.27
C ARG A 2 -21.33 -4.62 -5.87
N PRO A 3 -21.17 -4.24 -4.57
CA PRO A 3 -21.50 -2.90 -4.12
C PRO A 3 -20.53 -1.87 -4.70
N ILE A 4 -21.03 -0.69 -5.03
CA ILE A 4 -20.20 0.47 -5.36
C ILE A 4 -19.87 1.16 -4.04
N ARG A 5 -18.59 1.39 -3.81
CA ARG A 5 -18.06 2.02 -2.60
C ARG A 5 -17.42 3.36 -2.94
N ARG A 6 -17.53 4.32 -2.04
CA ARG A 6 -17.08 5.71 -2.23
C ARG A 6 -16.13 6.20 -1.12
N GLN A 7 -15.69 5.33 -0.22
CA GLN A 7 -14.91 5.76 0.95
C GLN A 7 -13.65 6.55 0.58
N TYR A 8 -13.00 6.25 -0.55
CA TYR A 8 -11.85 7.01 -1.03
C TYR A 8 -12.27 8.38 -1.59
N GLU A 9 -13.30 8.44 -2.41
CA GLU A 9 -13.82 9.68 -2.98
C GLU A 9 -14.43 10.58 -1.89
N ASP A 10 -15.18 10.01 -0.95
CA ASP A 10 -15.74 10.74 0.20
C ASP A 10 -14.64 11.31 1.09
N PHE A 11 -13.57 10.56 1.30
CA PHE A 11 -12.39 11.04 2.00
C PHE A 11 -11.70 12.20 1.27
N MET A 12 -11.46 12.07 -0.03
CA MET A 12 -10.87 13.13 -0.84
C MET A 12 -11.76 14.40 -0.82
N GLN A 13 -13.08 14.23 -0.94
CA GLN A 13 -14.04 15.34 -0.81
C GLN A 13 -13.99 15.98 0.57
N HIS A 14 -13.90 15.18 1.63
CA HIS A 14 -13.80 15.67 3.00
C HIS A 14 -12.56 16.56 3.19
N VAL A 15 -11.38 16.12 2.73
CA VAL A 15 -10.15 16.92 2.81
C VAL A 15 -10.23 18.17 1.94
N ASN A 16 -10.78 18.02 0.72
CA ASN A 16 -10.97 19.19 -0.17
C ASN A 16 -11.88 20.25 0.42
N THR A 17 -12.88 19.86 1.22
CA THR A 17 -13.85 20.80 1.83
C THR A 17 -13.36 21.35 3.17
N HIS A 18 -12.84 20.49 4.04
CA HIS A 18 -12.57 20.82 5.45
C HIS A 18 -11.08 20.95 5.79
N GLY A 19 -10.19 20.61 4.87
CA GLY A 19 -8.76 20.71 5.09
C GLY A 19 -8.30 22.15 5.31
N VAL A 20 -7.27 22.32 6.13
CA VAL A 20 -6.62 23.61 6.38
C VAL A 20 -5.43 23.81 5.46
N ALA A 21 -5.21 25.04 5.02
CA ALA A 21 -4.04 25.40 4.22
C ALA A 21 -2.77 25.27 5.06
N LYS A 22 -1.74 24.64 4.50
CA LYS A 22 -0.49 24.36 5.20
C LYS A 22 0.68 24.43 4.22
N THR A 23 1.82 24.90 4.70
CA THR A 23 3.09 24.79 3.96
C THR A 23 3.65 23.38 4.12
N ASP A 24 4.48 22.97 3.19
CA ASP A 24 5.15 21.67 3.20
C ASP A 24 6.62 21.80 2.78
N ARG A 25 7.38 20.71 2.91
CA ARG A 25 8.81 20.66 2.58
C ARG A 25 9.10 21.03 1.13
N THR A 26 8.20 20.69 0.20
CA THR A 26 8.39 20.95 -1.24
C THR A 26 8.09 22.41 -1.63
N GLY A 27 7.49 23.21 -0.75
CA GLY A 27 7.06 24.56 -1.03
C GLY A 27 5.82 24.67 -1.93
N THR A 28 5.21 23.54 -2.33
CA THR A 28 4.01 23.51 -3.17
C THR A 28 2.77 24.03 -2.41
N GLY A 29 2.74 23.80 -1.11
CA GLY A 29 1.57 24.01 -0.27
C GLY A 29 0.57 22.87 -0.34
N THR A 30 -0.19 22.69 0.71
CA THR A 30 -1.18 21.64 0.83
C THR A 30 -2.46 22.14 1.48
N LYS A 31 -3.53 21.39 1.27
CA LYS A 31 -4.74 21.44 2.07
C LYS A 31 -4.85 20.11 2.80
N SER A 32 -4.87 20.11 4.13
CA SER A 32 -4.74 18.86 4.91
C SER A 32 -5.67 18.76 6.10
N ILE A 33 -5.94 17.52 6.50
CA ILE A 33 -6.52 17.15 7.80
C ILE A 33 -5.55 16.20 8.51
N PHE A 34 -5.66 16.11 9.84
CA PHE A 34 -4.89 15.15 10.62
C PHE A 34 -5.78 14.04 11.17
N GLY A 35 -5.49 12.81 10.75
CA GLY A 35 -6.20 11.61 11.17
C GLY A 35 -7.43 11.30 10.32
N HIS A 36 -7.40 10.14 9.65
CA HIS A 36 -8.55 9.57 8.95
C HIS A 36 -8.39 8.07 8.81
N GLN A 37 -9.50 7.34 8.74
CA GLN A 37 -9.49 5.90 8.53
C GLN A 37 -10.50 5.49 7.47
N MET A 38 -10.08 4.60 6.57
CA MET A 38 -10.95 3.93 5.61
C MET A 38 -10.87 2.43 5.81
N ARG A 39 -11.99 1.73 5.59
CA ARG A 39 -12.09 0.27 5.67
C ARG A 39 -12.57 -0.29 4.35
N PHE A 40 -11.87 -1.29 3.84
CA PHE A 40 -12.18 -1.99 2.59
C PHE A 40 -12.39 -3.47 2.88
N ASN A 41 -13.62 -3.95 2.70
CA ASN A 41 -13.91 -5.38 2.78
C ASN A 41 -13.39 -6.06 1.50
N LEU A 42 -12.32 -6.84 1.62
CA LEU A 42 -11.67 -7.47 0.47
C LEU A 42 -12.51 -8.57 -0.19
N ASN A 43 -13.58 -9.04 0.46
CA ASN A 43 -14.55 -9.96 -0.14
C ASN A 43 -15.50 -9.25 -1.12
N GLU A 44 -15.62 -7.92 -1.05
CA GLU A 44 -16.44 -7.13 -1.99
C GLU A 44 -15.70 -6.78 -3.28
N GLY A 45 -14.41 -6.99 -3.34
CA GLY A 45 -13.54 -6.75 -4.48
C GLY A 45 -12.17 -6.22 -4.07
N PHE A 46 -11.30 -6.10 -5.05
CA PHE A 46 -9.96 -5.55 -4.87
C PHE A 46 -10.01 -4.02 -4.96
N PRO A 47 -9.63 -3.26 -3.91
CA PRO A 47 -9.84 -1.82 -3.86
C PRO A 47 -8.85 -1.04 -4.74
N LEU A 48 -8.94 -1.26 -6.04
CA LEU A 48 -8.29 -0.49 -7.08
C LEU A 48 -9.21 0.65 -7.50
N VAL A 49 -8.80 1.90 -7.26
CA VAL A 49 -9.61 3.09 -7.53
C VAL A 49 -10.13 3.10 -8.96
N THR A 50 -11.42 3.42 -9.13
CA THR A 50 -12.12 3.36 -10.43
C THR A 50 -12.45 4.73 -11.01
N THR A 51 -12.41 5.79 -10.22
CA THR A 51 -12.66 7.18 -10.66
C THR A 51 -11.52 7.77 -11.49
N LYS A 52 -10.37 7.12 -11.49
CA LYS A 52 -9.28 7.28 -12.46
C LYS A 52 -8.56 5.96 -12.67
N LYS A 53 -7.92 5.80 -13.82
CA LYS A 53 -7.06 4.64 -14.08
C LYS A 53 -5.81 4.71 -13.22
N VAL A 54 -5.54 3.65 -12.46
CA VAL A 54 -4.33 3.48 -11.65
C VAL A 54 -3.38 2.51 -12.34
N HIS A 55 -2.07 2.78 -12.27
CA HIS A 55 -1.06 1.98 -12.97
C HIS A 55 -0.69 0.72 -12.19
N LEU A 56 -1.51 -0.32 -12.33
CA LEU A 56 -1.42 -1.58 -11.58
C LEU A 56 -0.05 -2.26 -11.69
N ARG A 57 0.60 -2.19 -12.88
CA ARG A 57 1.93 -2.77 -13.07
C ARG A 57 2.95 -2.21 -12.08
N SER A 58 2.98 -0.89 -11.91
CA SER A 58 3.90 -0.25 -10.96
C SER A 58 3.61 -0.69 -9.52
N ILE A 59 2.35 -0.82 -9.13
CA ILE A 59 1.94 -1.26 -7.80
C ILE A 59 2.46 -2.69 -7.53
N ILE A 60 2.21 -3.62 -8.45
CA ILE A 60 2.64 -5.02 -8.28
C ILE A 60 4.17 -5.11 -8.25
N GLN A 61 4.86 -4.47 -9.19
CA GLN A 61 6.33 -4.53 -9.26
C GLN A 61 6.98 -3.88 -8.04
N GLU A 62 6.46 -2.77 -7.53
CA GLU A 62 6.97 -2.12 -6.31
C GLU A 62 6.83 -3.04 -5.10
N LEU A 63 5.66 -3.68 -4.91
CA LEU A 63 5.47 -4.61 -3.80
C LEU A 63 6.42 -5.81 -3.90
N LEU A 64 6.58 -6.37 -5.10
CA LEU A 64 7.53 -7.48 -5.32
C LEU A 64 8.97 -7.02 -5.04
N TRP A 65 9.33 -5.80 -5.44
CA TRP A 65 10.63 -5.23 -5.12
C TRP A 65 10.85 -5.07 -3.61
N PHE A 66 9.87 -4.58 -2.85
CA PHE A 66 9.95 -4.54 -1.38
C PHE A 66 10.20 -5.93 -0.80
N LEU A 67 9.53 -6.96 -1.32
CA LEU A 67 9.70 -8.33 -0.86
C LEU A 67 11.05 -8.95 -1.23
N THR A 68 11.81 -8.38 -2.17
CA THR A 68 13.21 -8.80 -2.40
C THR A 68 14.16 -8.34 -1.30
N GLY A 69 13.79 -7.31 -0.53
CA GLY A 69 14.68 -6.67 0.43
C GLY A 69 15.74 -5.76 -0.18
N SER A 70 15.67 -5.48 -1.48
CA SER A 70 16.61 -4.61 -2.19
C SER A 70 16.32 -3.13 -1.92
N SER A 71 17.40 -2.32 -1.85
CA SER A 71 17.34 -0.85 -1.82
C SER A 71 17.54 -0.22 -3.19
N ASN A 72 17.86 -1.00 -4.22
CA ASN A 72 18.30 -0.49 -5.52
C ASN A 72 17.16 -0.39 -6.52
N ASN A 73 16.91 0.83 -7.03
CA ASN A 73 15.86 1.15 -8.00
C ASN A 73 16.10 0.53 -9.39
N ASN A 74 17.31 0.09 -9.72
CA ASN A 74 17.59 -0.54 -11.02
C ASN A 74 16.72 -1.79 -11.23
N TRP A 75 16.37 -2.51 -10.16
CA TRP A 75 15.43 -3.62 -10.23
C TRP A 75 14.07 -3.20 -10.81
N LEU A 76 13.56 -2.02 -10.45
CA LEU A 76 12.31 -1.46 -11.00
C LEU A 76 12.49 -0.94 -12.42
N LYS A 77 13.62 -0.27 -12.71
CA LYS A 77 13.93 0.25 -14.06
C LYS A 77 14.00 -0.86 -15.12
N GLU A 78 14.60 -1.99 -14.79
CA GLU A 78 14.64 -3.20 -15.65
C GLU A 78 13.25 -3.73 -15.99
N ARG A 79 12.23 -3.36 -15.18
CA ARG A 79 10.82 -3.74 -15.35
C ARG A 79 9.95 -2.61 -15.87
N ASN A 80 10.58 -1.53 -16.39
CA ASN A 80 9.92 -0.33 -16.91
C ASN A 80 9.01 0.36 -15.86
N VAL A 81 9.46 0.41 -14.62
CA VAL A 81 8.82 1.12 -13.50
C VAL A 81 9.73 2.24 -13.04
N THR A 82 9.24 3.47 -13.08
CA THR A 82 10.04 4.71 -12.88
C THR A 82 9.63 5.51 -11.65
N ILE A 83 8.72 4.98 -10.83
CA ILE A 83 8.10 5.72 -9.71
C ILE A 83 9.06 6.11 -8.59
N TRP A 84 10.29 5.58 -8.61
CA TRP A 84 11.35 5.88 -7.64
C TRP A 84 12.54 6.63 -8.24
N ASP A 85 12.52 6.96 -9.54
CA ASP A 85 13.67 7.55 -10.25
C ASP A 85 14.10 8.89 -9.68
N GLU A 86 13.16 9.71 -9.19
CA GLU A 86 13.42 11.06 -8.67
C GLU A 86 14.16 11.06 -7.33
N TRP A 87 14.10 9.95 -6.58
CA TRP A 87 14.76 9.81 -5.27
C TRP A 87 16.03 8.97 -5.30
N ALA A 88 16.23 8.20 -6.38
CA ALA A 88 17.38 7.30 -6.48
C ALA A 88 18.69 8.10 -6.66
N ARG A 89 19.75 7.65 -5.98
CA ARG A 89 21.10 8.14 -6.18
C ARG A 89 21.63 7.73 -7.56
N GLU A 90 22.79 8.24 -7.97
CA GLU A 90 23.37 7.94 -9.29
C GLU A 90 23.59 6.45 -9.56
N ASP A 91 23.92 5.68 -8.53
CA ASP A 91 24.09 4.22 -8.57
C ASP A 91 22.77 3.45 -8.47
N GLY A 92 21.64 4.16 -8.33
CA GLY A 92 20.30 3.59 -8.17
C GLY A 92 19.94 3.23 -6.73
N ASP A 93 20.84 3.40 -5.77
CA ASP A 93 20.54 3.09 -4.36
C ASP A 93 19.62 4.14 -3.73
N LEU A 94 18.72 3.69 -2.87
CA LEU A 94 17.76 4.50 -2.11
C LEU A 94 18.06 4.50 -0.60
N GLY A 95 19.10 3.77 -0.18
CA GLY A 95 19.34 3.50 1.22
C GLY A 95 18.36 2.48 1.81
N PRO A 96 18.35 2.30 3.13
CA PRO A 96 17.59 1.22 3.78
C PRO A 96 16.09 1.50 3.87
N VAL A 97 15.44 1.74 2.70
CA VAL A 97 14.01 1.99 2.59
C VAL A 97 13.18 0.71 2.76
N TYR A 98 11.90 0.80 2.74
CA TYR A 98 10.86 -0.22 2.96
C TYR A 98 11.30 -1.69 2.93
N GLY A 99 11.74 -2.19 1.78
CA GLY A 99 12.10 -3.59 1.61
C GLY A 99 13.27 -4.04 2.48
N VAL A 100 14.26 -3.17 2.68
CA VAL A 100 15.40 -3.46 3.58
C VAL A 100 14.90 -3.59 5.00
N GLN A 101 14.09 -2.65 5.50
CA GLN A 101 13.56 -2.73 6.85
C GLN A 101 12.64 -3.93 7.04
N TRP A 102 11.82 -4.27 6.05
CA TRP A 102 10.92 -5.43 6.11
C TRP A 102 11.67 -6.76 6.19
N ARG A 103 12.78 -6.88 5.44
CA ARG A 103 13.45 -8.15 5.20
C ARG A 103 14.79 -8.30 5.93
N SER A 104 15.37 -7.20 6.37
CA SER A 104 16.73 -7.19 6.93
C SER A 104 16.92 -6.07 7.96
N TRP A 105 16.01 -5.97 8.92
CA TRP A 105 16.13 -5.02 10.02
C TRP A 105 17.38 -5.31 10.85
N PRO A 106 18.33 -4.35 11.00
CA PRO A 106 19.59 -4.60 11.68
C PRO A 106 19.38 -4.77 13.20
N THR A 107 20.14 -5.68 13.80
CA THR A 107 20.19 -5.89 15.25
C THR A 107 21.50 -5.41 15.86
N PRO A 108 21.53 -5.09 17.16
CA PRO A 108 22.76 -4.56 17.82
C PRO A 108 23.95 -5.51 17.80
N ASP A 109 23.73 -6.81 17.66
CA ASP A 109 24.76 -7.85 17.56
C ASP A 109 25.31 -8.05 16.13
N GLY A 110 24.87 -7.21 15.18
CA GLY A 110 25.26 -7.30 13.77
C GLY A 110 24.46 -8.29 12.94
N GLY A 111 23.42 -8.89 13.52
CA GLY A 111 22.45 -9.73 12.82
C GLY A 111 21.35 -8.92 12.15
N HIS A 112 20.36 -9.65 11.59
CA HIS A 112 19.23 -9.06 10.91
C HIS A 112 17.93 -9.83 11.21
N ILE A 113 16.81 -9.10 11.20
CA ILE A 113 15.46 -9.66 11.38
C ILE A 113 14.70 -9.54 10.06
N ASP A 114 14.17 -10.67 9.55
CA ASP A 114 13.20 -10.70 8.46
C ASP A 114 11.78 -10.62 9.04
N GLN A 115 11.21 -9.41 9.07
CA GLN A 115 9.89 -9.18 9.64
C GLN A 115 8.79 -9.86 8.83
N ILE A 116 8.92 -9.97 7.50
CA ILE A 116 7.93 -10.63 6.64
C ILE A 116 7.93 -12.15 6.90
N GLN A 117 9.10 -12.77 7.04
CA GLN A 117 9.17 -14.18 7.39
C GLN A 117 8.56 -14.43 8.78
N GLN A 118 8.84 -13.54 9.76
CA GLN A 118 8.23 -13.64 11.10
C GLN A 118 6.70 -13.52 11.05
N VAL A 119 6.14 -12.67 10.18
CA VAL A 119 4.69 -12.58 9.97
C VAL A 119 4.14 -13.92 9.51
N ILE A 120 4.73 -14.53 8.48
CA ILE A 120 4.28 -15.82 7.93
C ILE A 120 4.37 -16.91 9.00
N ASP A 121 5.49 -17.01 9.71
CA ASP A 121 5.71 -18.02 10.75
C ASP A 121 4.72 -17.86 11.93
N THR A 122 4.48 -16.61 12.33
CA THR A 122 3.54 -16.31 13.44
C THR A 122 2.10 -16.62 13.03
N LEU A 123 1.67 -16.24 11.83
CA LEU A 123 0.33 -16.54 11.33
C LEU A 123 0.06 -18.04 11.26
N LYS A 124 1.07 -18.84 10.92
CA LYS A 124 0.95 -20.32 10.87
C LYS A 124 0.98 -20.98 12.23
N SER A 125 1.73 -20.46 13.20
CA SER A 125 1.94 -21.07 14.50
C SER A 125 1.04 -20.51 15.62
N ASN A 126 0.71 -19.21 15.55
CA ASN A 126 -0.09 -18.50 16.55
C ASN A 126 -0.88 -17.34 15.90
N PRO A 127 -1.96 -17.64 15.15
CA PRO A 127 -2.76 -16.63 14.44
C PRO A 127 -3.46 -15.63 15.39
N ASP A 128 -3.65 -15.96 16.65
CA ASP A 128 -4.26 -15.07 17.65
C ASP A 128 -3.28 -14.03 18.24
N SER A 129 -2.03 -14.04 17.80
CA SER A 129 -1.02 -13.09 18.25
C SER A 129 -1.42 -11.65 17.92
N ARG A 130 -1.24 -10.75 18.89
CA ARG A 130 -1.39 -9.29 18.73
C ARG A 130 -0.09 -8.60 18.31
N ARG A 131 0.96 -9.38 17.99
CA ARG A 131 2.32 -8.92 17.70
C ARG A 131 2.71 -9.15 16.23
N ILE A 132 1.74 -9.32 15.35
CA ILE A 132 1.97 -9.54 13.91
C ILE A 132 2.09 -8.17 13.24
N ILE A 133 3.26 -7.57 13.39
CA ILE A 133 3.54 -6.19 13.04
C ILE A 133 4.79 -6.13 12.16
N VAL A 134 4.77 -5.24 11.16
CA VAL A 134 5.94 -4.87 10.36
C VAL A 134 6.13 -3.37 10.43
N SER A 135 7.34 -2.93 10.78
CA SER A 135 7.73 -1.52 10.81
C SER A 135 8.79 -1.23 9.77
N ALA A 136 8.59 -0.16 9.02
CA ALA A 136 9.62 0.44 8.17
C ALA A 136 10.27 1.66 8.84
N TRP A 137 9.71 2.15 9.93
CA TRP A 137 10.17 3.33 10.65
C TRP A 137 11.29 2.97 11.63
N ASN A 138 12.51 2.85 11.11
CA ASN A 138 13.71 2.60 11.90
C ASN A 138 14.39 3.93 12.24
N VAL A 139 14.16 4.42 13.44
CA VAL A 139 14.64 5.74 13.91
C VAL A 139 16.14 5.89 13.75
N ALA A 140 16.91 4.81 13.91
CA ALA A 140 18.38 4.83 13.80
C ALA A 140 18.90 4.93 12.36
N GLU A 141 18.02 4.77 11.36
CA GLU A 141 18.42 4.72 9.94
C GLU A 141 17.68 5.72 9.04
N LEU A 142 16.80 6.55 9.58
CA LEU A 142 16.01 7.50 8.78
C LEU A 142 16.88 8.42 7.94
N ASP A 143 17.99 8.92 8.48
CA ASP A 143 18.89 9.84 7.80
C ASP A 143 19.67 9.19 6.64
N LYS A 144 19.69 7.86 6.56
CA LYS A 144 20.33 7.11 5.48
C LYS A 144 19.40 6.87 4.30
N MET A 145 18.10 7.08 4.49
CA MET A 145 17.05 6.82 3.48
C MET A 145 16.90 8.01 2.54
N ALA A 146 16.82 7.75 1.24
CA ALA A 146 16.54 8.79 0.24
C ALA A 146 15.14 9.40 0.44
N LEU A 147 14.19 8.61 0.94
CA LEU A 147 12.85 9.05 1.35
C LEU A 147 12.45 8.30 2.63
N MET A 148 12.13 9.06 3.69
CA MET A 148 11.63 8.48 4.93
C MET A 148 10.25 7.84 4.71
N PRO A 149 9.98 6.65 5.29
CA PRO A 149 8.76 5.89 5.00
C PRO A 149 7.48 6.68 5.28
N CYS A 150 6.61 6.82 4.29
CA CYS A 150 5.27 7.40 4.43
C CYS A 150 4.30 6.37 5.01
N HIS A 151 4.20 5.17 4.41
CA HIS A 151 3.46 4.03 4.95
C HIS A 151 4.40 3.26 5.90
N ALA A 152 4.40 3.70 7.15
CA ALA A 152 5.49 3.44 8.08
C ALA A 152 5.38 2.10 8.83
N PHE A 153 4.15 1.56 8.94
CA PHE A 153 3.89 0.48 9.87
C PHE A 153 2.55 -0.19 9.55
N PHE A 154 2.48 -1.52 9.65
CA PHE A 154 1.24 -2.26 9.45
C PHE A 154 1.15 -3.48 10.35
N GLN A 155 -0.09 -3.92 10.62
CA GLN A 155 -0.42 -5.02 11.51
C GLN A 155 -1.43 -5.95 10.85
N PHE A 156 -1.25 -7.25 11.07
CA PHE A 156 -2.21 -8.27 10.68
C PHE A 156 -3.06 -8.74 11.87
N TYR A 157 -4.28 -9.15 11.53
CA TYR A 157 -5.24 -9.71 12.47
C TYR A 157 -5.99 -10.86 11.81
N VAL A 158 -6.19 -11.95 12.54
CA VAL A 158 -6.96 -13.10 12.06
C VAL A 158 -8.28 -13.19 12.83
N ALA A 159 -9.39 -13.10 12.10
CA ALA A 159 -10.71 -13.42 12.64
C ALA A 159 -10.95 -14.92 12.45
N PRO A 160 -11.33 -15.66 13.54
CA PRO A 160 -11.61 -17.08 13.41
C PRO A 160 -12.83 -17.33 12.52
N ALA A 161 -12.88 -18.52 11.91
CA ALA A 161 -14.05 -18.97 11.16
C ALA A 161 -15.30 -18.94 12.05
N GLN A 162 -16.42 -18.47 11.52
CA GLN A 162 -17.67 -18.34 12.26
C GLN A 162 -18.56 -19.58 12.05
N HIS A 163 -18.37 -20.31 10.97
CA HIS A 163 -19.16 -21.48 10.62
C HIS A 163 -18.28 -22.66 10.18
N PRO A 164 -18.77 -23.91 10.38
CA PRO A 164 -18.07 -25.10 9.89
C PRO A 164 -17.81 -25.03 8.37
N GLY A 165 -16.58 -25.31 7.96
CA GLY A 165 -16.16 -25.28 6.54
C GLY A 165 -15.66 -23.93 6.04
N GLU A 166 -15.79 -22.87 6.81
CA GLU A 166 -15.14 -21.58 6.52
C GLU A 166 -13.68 -21.55 6.95
N LYS A 167 -12.87 -20.77 6.28
CA LYS A 167 -11.51 -20.42 6.75
C LYS A 167 -11.54 -19.20 7.65
N ALA A 168 -10.56 -19.11 8.53
CA ALA A 168 -10.28 -17.86 9.24
C ALA A 168 -9.89 -16.76 8.26
N LYS A 169 -10.14 -15.49 8.60
CA LYS A 169 -9.98 -14.33 7.70
C LYS A 169 -8.86 -13.42 8.17
N LEU A 170 -7.95 -13.13 7.25
CA LEU A 170 -6.83 -12.21 7.48
C LEU A 170 -7.23 -10.79 7.13
N SER A 171 -7.04 -9.87 8.07
CA SER A 171 -7.14 -8.42 7.87
C SER A 171 -5.79 -7.75 8.08
N CYS A 172 -5.60 -6.60 7.45
CA CYS A 172 -4.40 -5.78 7.58
C CYS A 172 -4.79 -4.33 7.87
N GLN A 173 -4.11 -3.71 8.83
CA GLN A 173 -4.22 -2.27 9.09
C GLN A 173 -2.89 -1.59 8.83
N LEU A 174 -2.89 -0.57 7.99
CA LEU A 174 -1.75 0.28 7.66
C LEU A 174 -1.87 1.61 8.41
N TYR A 175 -0.75 2.10 8.96
CA TYR A 175 -0.59 3.50 9.33
C TYR A 175 0.34 4.22 8.34
N GLN A 176 -0.22 5.22 7.66
CA GLN A 176 0.48 6.09 6.72
C GLN A 176 0.60 7.48 7.33
N ARG A 177 1.82 7.87 7.77
CA ARG A 177 2.07 9.14 8.47
C ARG A 177 1.88 10.38 7.61
N SER A 178 2.13 10.24 6.30
CA SER A 178 2.06 11.31 5.29
C SER A 178 1.38 10.75 4.04
N ALA A 179 0.28 11.33 3.64
CA ALA A 179 -0.62 10.76 2.66
C ALA A 179 -1.02 11.79 1.59
N ASP A 180 -0.34 11.76 0.44
CA ASP A 180 -0.81 12.41 -0.79
C ASP A 180 -2.06 11.67 -1.28
N ILE A 181 -3.23 12.29 -1.06
CA ILE A 181 -4.52 11.66 -1.32
C ILE A 181 -4.73 11.41 -2.80
N PHE A 182 -4.22 12.28 -3.66
CA PHE A 182 -4.48 12.17 -5.10
C PHE A 182 -3.56 11.14 -5.77
N LEU A 183 -2.25 11.19 -5.56
CA LEU A 183 -1.29 10.29 -6.22
C LEU A 183 -0.98 9.05 -5.38
N GLY A 184 -0.55 9.22 -4.13
CA GLY A 184 0.01 8.14 -3.32
C GLY A 184 -1.02 7.18 -2.75
N VAL A 185 -2.09 7.69 -2.15
CA VAL A 185 -3.07 6.87 -1.41
C VAL A 185 -3.70 5.76 -2.26
N PRO A 186 -4.12 5.97 -3.54
CA PRO A 186 -4.63 4.89 -4.37
C PRO A 186 -3.63 3.74 -4.59
N PHE A 187 -2.35 4.06 -4.75
CA PHE A 187 -1.27 3.06 -4.85
C PHE A 187 -1.12 2.27 -3.56
N ASN A 188 -1.09 2.96 -2.42
CA ASN A 188 -0.89 2.33 -1.12
C ASN A 188 -2.07 1.43 -0.74
N ILE A 189 -3.32 1.85 -1.00
CA ILE A 189 -4.52 1.00 -0.80
C ILE A 189 -4.38 -0.31 -1.59
N ALA A 190 -4.12 -0.23 -2.88
CA ALA A 190 -4.02 -1.40 -3.74
C ALA A 190 -2.82 -2.28 -3.37
N SER A 191 -1.66 -1.69 -3.04
CA SER A 191 -0.44 -2.41 -2.67
C SER A 191 -0.64 -3.25 -1.39
N TYR A 192 -1.21 -2.67 -0.33
CA TYR A 192 -1.44 -3.39 0.92
C TYR A 192 -2.62 -4.36 0.86
N ALA A 193 -3.64 -4.06 0.05
CA ALA A 193 -4.68 -5.04 -0.26
C ALA A 193 -4.09 -6.27 -0.97
N LEU A 194 -3.19 -6.05 -1.95
CA LEU A 194 -2.47 -7.12 -2.64
C LEU A 194 -1.61 -7.93 -1.66
N LEU A 195 -0.83 -7.27 -0.80
CA LEU A 195 -0.03 -7.93 0.22
C LEU A 195 -0.90 -8.79 1.15
N THR A 196 -2.07 -8.29 1.55
CA THR A 196 -3.03 -9.04 2.39
C THR A 196 -3.50 -10.31 1.69
N HIS A 197 -3.83 -10.25 0.40
CA HIS A 197 -4.20 -11.42 -0.40
C HIS A 197 -3.04 -12.44 -0.50
N MET A 198 -1.81 -11.96 -0.73
CA MET A 198 -0.63 -12.84 -0.82
C MET A 198 -0.34 -13.56 0.50
N VAL A 199 -0.36 -12.83 1.62
CA VAL A 199 -0.15 -13.40 2.96
C VAL A 199 -1.27 -14.37 3.31
N ALA A 200 -2.53 -14.05 3.02
CA ALA A 200 -3.66 -14.94 3.25
C ALA A 200 -3.49 -16.26 2.48
N GLN A 201 -3.13 -16.21 1.19
CA GLN A 201 -2.89 -17.40 0.38
C GLN A 201 -1.74 -18.25 0.95
N GLN A 202 -0.64 -17.62 1.38
CA GLN A 202 0.52 -18.32 1.94
C GLN A 202 0.21 -19.03 3.27
N CYS A 203 -0.71 -18.47 4.06
CA CYS A 203 -1.09 -18.99 5.38
C CYS A 203 -2.39 -19.79 5.38
N ASP A 204 -2.96 -20.10 4.21
CA ASP A 204 -4.22 -20.82 4.03
C ASP A 204 -5.42 -20.16 4.74
N LEU A 205 -5.48 -18.84 4.66
CA LEU A 205 -6.54 -17.98 5.18
C LEU A 205 -7.34 -17.37 4.04
N ASP A 206 -8.61 -17.02 4.32
CA ASP A 206 -9.38 -16.12 3.48
C ASP A 206 -9.03 -14.66 3.80
N VAL A 207 -9.39 -13.73 2.94
CA VAL A 207 -9.21 -12.31 3.21
C VAL A 207 -10.37 -11.73 4.01
N GLY A 208 -10.06 -10.82 4.90
CA GLY A 208 -11.01 -9.99 5.65
C GLY A 208 -11.02 -8.56 5.14
N ASP A 209 -10.61 -7.63 5.98
CA ASP A 209 -10.57 -6.21 5.68
C ASP A 209 -9.15 -5.70 5.47
N PHE A 210 -9.01 -4.71 4.59
CA PHE A 210 -7.88 -3.80 4.62
C PHE A 210 -8.33 -2.49 5.26
N ILE A 211 -7.61 -2.03 6.31
CA ILE A 211 -7.86 -0.77 6.98
C ILE A 211 -6.70 0.17 6.71
N TRP A 212 -7.00 1.30 6.06
CA TRP A 212 -6.05 2.37 5.83
C TRP A 212 -6.24 3.45 6.89
N THR A 213 -5.17 3.81 7.59
CA THR A 213 -5.19 4.89 8.60
C THR A 213 -4.14 5.92 8.23
N GLY A 214 -4.56 7.15 8.02
CA GLY A 214 -3.70 8.28 7.67
C GLY A 214 -3.42 9.20 8.84
N GLY A 215 -2.21 9.72 8.91
CA GLY A 215 -1.81 10.83 9.78
C GLY A 215 -2.06 12.17 9.12
N ASP A 216 -1.02 12.82 8.54
CA ASP A 216 -1.18 14.03 7.72
C ASP A 216 -1.71 13.63 6.33
N CYS A 217 -3.00 13.90 6.11
CA CYS A 217 -3.71 13.57 4.88
C CYS A 217 -3.90 14.84 4.06
N HIS A 218 -3.29 14.92 2.88
CA HIS A 218 -3.21 16.18 2.16
C HIS A 218 -3.47 16.06 0.66
N ILE A 219 -3.98 17.17 0.11
CA ILE A 219 -4.08 17.47 -1.31
C ILE A 219 -3.10 18.59 -1.59
N TYR A 220 -2.15 18.37 -2.53
CA TYR A 220 -1.23 19.42 -2.95
C TYR A 220 -1.95 20.55 -3.70
N SER A 221 -1.48 21.78 -3.54
CA SER A 221 -2.13 22.97 -4.12
C SER A 221 -2.16 22.93 -5.65
N ASN A 222 -1.24 22.23 -6.28
CA ASN A 222 -1.18 22.03 -7.74
C ASN A 222 -2.04 20.84 -8.24
N HIS A 223 -2.86 20.21 -7.35
CA HIS A 223 -3.74 19.10 -7.71
C HIS A 223 -5.24 19.47 -7.66
N HIS A 224 -5.61 20.72 -7.40
CA HIS A 224 -7.03 21.10 -7.20
C HIS A 224 -7.92 20.78 -8.42
N GLU A 225 -7.43 21.08 -9.65
CA GLU A 225 -8.19 20.78 -10.88
C GLU A 225 -8.37 19.28 -11.08
N GLN A 226 -7.33 18.49 -10.82
CA GLN A 226 -7.34 17.04 -10.94
C GLN A 226 -8.30 16.41 -9.93
N VAL A 227 -8.29 16.90 -8.69
CA VAL A 227 -9.21 16.48 -7.62
C VAL A 227 -10.65 16.82 -8.01
N ALA A 228 -10.92 18.03 -8.47
CA ALA A 228 -12.25 18.43 -8.93
C ALA A 228 -12.75 17.54 -10.06
N LEU A 229 -11.90 17.26 -11.05
CA LEU A 229 -12.22 16.35 -12.15
C LEU A 229 -12.50 14.94 -11.64
N GLN A 230 -11.68 14.40 -10.75
CA GLN A 230 -11.88 13.04 -10.21
C GLN A 230 -13.17 12.94 -9.40
N LEU A 231 -13.48 13.94 -8.56
CA LEU A 231 -14.71 14.00 -7.75
C LEU A 231 -16.00 14.18 -8.58
N SER A 232 -15.90 14.66 -9.82
CA SER A 232 -17.05 14.75 -10.73
C SER A 232 -17.43 13.41 -11.35
N ARG A 233 -16.66 12.34 -11.13
CA ARG A 233 -16.85 11.01 -11.72
C ARG A 233 -17.51 10.06 -10.73
N GLU A 234 -18.49 9.29 -11.21
CA GLU A 234 -19.10 8.23 -10.42
C GLU A 234 -18.19 6.99 -10.41
N PRO A 235 -17.93 6.38 -9.24
CA PRO A 235 -17.14 5.17 -9.16
C PRO A 235 -17.88 3.97 -9.73
N PHE A 236 -17.11 2.97 -10.17
CA PHE A 236 -17.61 1.63 -10.50
C PHE A 236 -17.34 0.68 -9.33
N ALA A 237 -17.94 -0.50 -9.37
CA ALA A 237 -17.61 -1.57 -8.43
C ALA A 237 -16.15 -1.98 -8.55
N TYR A 238 -15.52 -2.34 -7.42
CA TYR A 238 -14.14 -2.81 -7.42
C TYR A 238 -13.97 -4.10 -8.24
N PRO A 239 -12.84 -4.25 -8.96
CA PRO A 239 -12.51 -5.45 -9.72
C PRO A 239 -12.26 -6.66 -8.83
N THR A 240 -12.04 -7.82 -9.45
CA THR A 240 -11.54 -9.03 -8.77
C THR A 240 -10.04 -9.15 -8.93
N LEU A 241 -9.34 -9.42 -7.84
CA LEU A 241 -7.97 -9.92 -7.90
C LEU A 241 -7.99 -11.45 -8.01
N GLN A 242 -7.30 -11.99 -9.01
CA GLN A 242 -7.03 -13.41 -9.14
C GLN A 242 -5.53 -13.67 -8.96
N ILE A 243 -5.16 -14.54 -8.03
CA ILE A 243 -3.80 -15.06 -7.90
C ILE A 243 -3.79 -16.44 -8.56
N LYS A 244 -3.08 -16.57 -9.69
CA LYS A 244 -3.12 -17.76 -10.57
C LYS A 244 -2.31 -18.93 -10.03
N ARG A 245 -1.32 -18.66 -9.17
CA ARG A 245 -0.40 -19.64 -8.63
C ARG A 245 -0.17 -19.39 -7.14
N LYS A 246 0.01 -20.44 -6.36
CA LYS A 246 0.54 -20.37 -5.00
C LYS A 246 1.99 -20.86 -5.03
N PRO A 247 3.00 -19.95 -4.94
CA PRO A 247 4.40 -20.37 -4.84
C PRO A 247 4.70 -20.94 -3.45
N ASN A 248 5.89 -21.56 -3.32
CA ASN A 248 6.31 -22.17 -2.05
C ASN A 248 6.59 -21.13 -0.96
N SER A 249 6.97 -19.92 -1.35
CA SER A 249 7.25 -18.80 -0.45
C SER A 249 6.59 -17.53 -0.93
N ILE A 250 6.27 -16.62 0.01
CA ILE A 250 5.78 -15.27 -0.31
C ILE A 250 6.78 -14.47 -1.17
N PHE A 251 8.05 -14.84 -1.13
CA PHE A 251 9.12 -14.18 -1.87
C PHE A 251 9.26 -14.67 -3.33
N ASP A 252 8.53 -15.72 -3.70
CA ASP A 252 8.62 -16.36 -5.02
C ASP A 252 7.48 -15.96 -5.97
N TYR A 253 6.60 -15.04 -5.55
CA TYR A 253 5.58 -14.47 -6.43
C TYR A 253 6.23 -13.68 -7.55
N GLN A 254 5.59 -13.72 -8.73
CA GLN A 254 5.99 -13.00 -9.91
C GLN A 254 4.83 -12.15 -10.43
N PHE A 255 5.11 -11.17 -11.26
CA PHE A 255 4.10 -10.28 -11.82
C PHE A 255 2.96 -11.04 -12.52
N GLU A 256 3.30 -12.09 -13.25
CA GLU A 256 2.38 -12.93 -14.03
C GLU A 256 1.42 -13.78 -13.17
N ASP A 257 1.71 -13.92 -11.88
CA ASP A 257 0.83 -14.60 -10.92
C ASP A 257 -0.45 -13.83 -10.61
N PHE A 258 -0.47 -12.52 -10.92
CA PHE A 258 -1.58 -11.63 -10.58
C PHE A 258 -2.35 -11.20 -11.80
N GLU A 259 -3.67 -11.28 -11.71
CA GLU A 259 -4.60 -10.77 -12.72
C GLU A 259 -5.75 -10.03 -12.05
N VAL A 260 -6.08 -8.87 -12.60
CA VAL A 260 -7.25 -8.10 -12.17
C VAL A 260 -8.32 -8.22 -13.24
N LEU A 261 -9.44 -8.81 -12.87
CA LEU A 261 -10.59 -9.07 -13.74
C LEU A 261 -11.67 -8.02 -13.52
N ASP A 262 -12.37 -7.68 -14.59
CA ASP A 262 -13.50 -6.74 -14.57
C ASP A 262 -13.16 -5.33 -14.07
N TYR A 263 -11.95 -4.86 -14.36
CA TYR A 263 -11.55 -3.50 -13.98
C TYR A 263 -12.17 -2.46 -14.92
N GLN A 264 -13.35 -1.99 -14.55
CA GLN A 264 -13.98 -0.84 -15.17
C GLN A 264 -13.55 0.43 -14.45
N CYS A 265 -12.97 1.39 -15.18
CA CYS A 265 -12.47 2.65 -14.60
C CYS A 265 -12.56 3.80 -15.59
N HIS A 266 -12.58 5.01 -15.07
CA HIS A 266 -12.41 6.22 -15.87
C HIS A 266 -10.97 6.38 -16.35
N GLY A 267 -10.78 7.23 -17.36
CA GLY A 267 -9.45 7.55 -17.89
C GLY A 267 -8.49 8.12 -16.85
N ALA A 268 -7.19 7.96 -17.09
CA ALA A 268 -6.13 8.50 -16.23
C ALA A 268 -6.23 10.03 -16.10
N ILE A 269 -5.83 10.54 -14.95
CA ILE A 269 -5.66 11.98 -14.70
C ILE A 269 -4.19 12.20 -14.34
N LYS A 270 -3.49 12.96 -15.17
CA LYS A 270 -2.08 13.33 -14.94
C LYS A 270 -2.00 14.46 -13.91
N ALA A 271 -1.01 14.38 -13.04
CA ALA A 271 -0.69 15.44 -12.08
C ALA A 271 0.84 15.49 -11.87
N PRO A 272 1.39 16.67 -11.53
CA PRO A 272 2.80 16.78 -11.17
C PRO A 272 3.07 16.10 -9.83
N VAL A 273 4.26 15.50 -9.69
CA VAL A 273 4.75 14.97 -8.41
C VAL A 273 5.38 16.12 -7.62
N ALA A 274 5.09 16.23 -6.33
CA ALA A 274 5.76 17.18 -5.44
C ALA A 274 7.02 16.49 -4.85
N VAL A 275 8.19 17.03 -5.14
CA VAL A 275 9.52 16.53 -4.75
C VAL A 275 10.31 17.50 -3.88
#